data_3f260ab6f3027d5aa16c5c69dbb469c2
#
_entry.id   3f260ab6f3027d5aa16c5c69dbb469c2
#
_cell.length_a   1.000
_cell.length_b   1.000
_cell.length_c   1.000
_cell.angle_alpha   90.00
_cell.angle_beta   90.00
_cell.angle_gamma   90.00
#
_symmetry.space_group_name_H-M   'P 1'
#
loop_
_entity.id
_entity.type
_entity.pdbx_description
1 polymer ?
#
loop_
_entity_poly.entity_id
_entity_poly.type
_entity_poly.pdbx_seq_one_letter_code
_entity_poly.pdbx_strand_id
1 'polypeptide(L)'
;NGYITKTEAERLTAFCNNSGPLFILGSVGAAVYGNIRLGIMLYVFHILAALTVGVIFRFYKRNDYTAPDTVMTTPNRSAPQIISIAVNNAVKTMLTVCGAVVFFGMTGRLILDLLPVDGKIYAVLSGVVEFVTGTMAVSKLDSDIAEKMVYTAFIVGFAGMSVHAQVISA
;
A
#
# COMPACT_ATOMS: atom_id res chain seq x y z
N ASN A 1 2.36 -16.13 -13.55
CA ASN A 1 1.96 -17.48 -13.10
C ASN A 1 0.98 -18.20 -14.05
N GLY A 2 0.54 -17.59 -15.18
CA GLY A 2 -0.25 -18.25 -16.23
C GLY A 2 -1.76 -18.46 -15.96
N TYR A 3 -2.26 -18.06 -14.77
CA TYR A 3 -3.69 -18.19 -14.43
C TYR A 3 -4.55 -17.03 -14.94
N ILE A 4 -3.94 -15.90 -15.16
CA ILE A 4 -4.61 -14.67 -15.61
C ILE A 4 -3.80 -14.02 -16.72
N THR A 5 -4.46 -13.33 -17.62
CA THR A 5 -3.82 -12.54 -18.68
C THR A 5 -3.10 -11.32 -18.09
N LYS A 6 -2.15 -10.74 -18.85
CA LYS A 6 -1.47 -9.52 -18.45
C LYS A 6 -2.45 -8.38 -18.15
N THR A 7 -3.49 -8.23 -18.97
CA THR A 7 -4.52 -7.20 -18.79
C THR A 7 -5.36 -7.44 -17.53
N GLU A 8 -5.67 -8.69 -17.18
CA GLU A 8 -6.36 -9.02 -15.93
C GLU A 8 -5.46 -8.74 -14.72
N ALA A 9 -4.17 -9.06 -14.82
CA ALA A 9 -3.19 -8.74 -13.77
C ALA A 9 -3.09 -7.23 -13.56
N GLU A 10 -2.98 -6.43 -14.62
CA GLU A 10 -2.95 -4.96 -14.56
C GLU A 10 -4.21 -4.40 -13.87
N ARG A 11 -5.40 -4.90 -14.23
CA ARG A 11 -6.67 -4.52 -13.60
C ARG A 11 -6.72 -4.87 -12.11
N LEU A 12 -6.36 -6.11 -11.77
CA LEU A 12 -6.36 -6.56 -10.37
C LEU A 12 -5.38 -5.77 -9.53
N THR A 13 -4.17 -5.52 -10.01
CA THR A 13 -3.16 -4.76 -9.29
C THR A 13 -3.61 -3.33 -9.01
N ALA A 14 -4.40 -2.71 -9.92
CA ALA A 14 -4.88 -1.34 -9.75
C ALA A 14 -5.75 -1.13 -8.52
N PHE A 15 -6.49 -2.14 -8.03
CA PHE A 15 -7.38 -1.99 -6.88
C PHE A 15 -7.18 -3.00 -5.75
N CYS A 16 -6.37 -4.05 -5.95
CA CYS A 16 -6.11 -5.06 -4.92
C CYS A 16 -4.89 -4.73 -4.05
N ASN A 17 -4.02 -3.82 -4.48
CA ASN A 17 -2.84 -3.41 -3.71
C ASN A 17 -3.22 -2.35 -2.67
N ASN A 18 -3.93 -2.77 -1.63
CA ASN A 18 -4.48 -1.90 -0.60
C ASN A 18 -3.78 -2.10 0.75
N SER A 19 -3.72 -1.02 1.53
CA SER A 19 -3.30 -1.11 2.92
C SER A 19 -4.25 -1.99 3.73
N GLY A 20 -3.69 -2.96 4.45
CA GLY A 20 -4.48 -3.91 5.23
C GLY A 20 -5.18 -3.28 6.44
N PRO A 21 -6.26 -3.93 6.93
CA PRO A 21 -7.02 -3.42 8.08
C PRO A 21 -6.16 -3.29 9.33
N LEU A 22 -5.22 -4.20 9.56
CA LEU A 22 -4.31 -4.12 10.71
C LEU A 22 -3.48 -2.84 10.71
N PHE A 23 -3.02 -2.39 9.55
CA PHE A 23 -2.27 -1.15 9.44
C PHE A 23 -3.17 0.07 9.67
N ILE A 24 -4.31 0.17 8.96
CA ILE A 24 -5.16 1.37 9.03
C ILE A 24 -5.85 1.47 10.40
N LEU A 25 -6.39 0.37 10.93
CA LEU A 25 -7.08 0.38 12.22
C LEU A 25 -6.11 0.40 13.40
N GLY A 26 -5.11 -0.49 13.37
CA GLY A 26 -4.17 -0.68 14.47
C GLY A 26 -3.10 0.39 14.49
N SER A 27 -2.31 0.50 13.42
CA SER A 27 -1.18 1.43 13.42
C SER A 27 -1.64 2.88 13.28
N VAL A 28 -2.47 3.21 12.29
CA VAL A 28 -2.89 4.59 12.07
C VAL A 28 -3.94 5.02 13.08
N GLY A 29 -5.06 4.31 13.19
CA GLY A 29 -6.17 4.70 14.06
C GLY A 29 -5.81 4.62 15.54
N ALA A 30 -5.38 3.47 16.03
CA ALA A 30 -5.13 3.27 17.45
C ALA A 30 -3.77 3.81 17.90
N ALA A 31 -2.66 3.48 17.20
CA ALA A 31 -1.33 3.85 17.67
C ALA A 31 -0.95 5.30 17.35
N VAL A 32 -1.22 5.81 16.13
CA VAL A 32 -0.82 7.15 15.71
C VAL A 32 -1.81 8.21 16.21
N TYR A 33 -3.12 7.99 16.01
CA TYR A 33 -4.15 8.96 16.40
C TYR A 33 -4.79 8.70 17.77
N GLY A 34 -4.51 7.57 18.42
CA GLY A 34 -5.13 7.21 19.71
C GLY A 34 -6.66 7.03 19.63
N ASN A 35 -7.21 6.88 18.43
CA ASN A 35 -8.66 6.84 18.20
C ASN A 35 -9.03 5.85 17.09
N ILE A 36 -9.47 4.67 17.50
CA ILE A 36 -9.87 3.59 16.59
C ILE A 36 -11.02 3.99 15.64
N ARG A 37 -11.90 4.91 16.05
CA ARG A 37 -13.02 5.37 15.21
C ARG A 37 -12.51 6.11 13.96
N LEU A 38 -11.44 6.89 14.09
CA LEU A 38 -10.76 7.54 12.96
C LEU A 38 -10.17 6.50 12.01
N GLY A 39 -9.56 5.44 12.56
CA GLY A 39 -9.07 4.31 11.78
C GLY A 39 -10.19 3.61 11.00
N ILE A 40 -11.33 3.34 11.65
CA ILE A 40 -12.50 2.72 10.99
C ILE A 40 -13.02 3.61 9.85
N MET A 41 -13.18 4.91 10.10
CA MET A 41 -13.61 5.86 9.09
C MET A 41 -12.65 5.87 7.90
N LEU A 42 -11.35 5.98 8.16
CA LEU A 42 -10.31 5.96 7.13
C LEU A 42 -10.35 4.65 6.32
N TYR A 43 -10.52 3.52 6.99
CA TYR A 43 -10.58 2.21 6.33
C TYR A 43 -11.81 2.07 5.42
N VAL A 44 -12.99 2.52 5.88
CA VAL A 44 -14.21 2.52 5.06
C VAL A 44 -14.01 3.35 3.79
N PHE A 45 -13.49 4.58 3.91
CA PHE A 45 -13.23 5.42 2.73
C PHE A 45 -12.16 4.80 1.83
N HIS A 46 -11.12 4.18 2.39
CA HIS A 46 -10.08 3.50 1.63
C HIS A 46 -10.65 2.35 0.77
N ILE A 47 -11.50 1.50 1.36
CA ILE A 47 -12.16 0.41 0.63
C ILE A 47 -13.14 0.94 -0.42
N LEU A 48 -13.91 1.98 -0.12
CA LEU A 48 -14.81 2.59 -1.10
C LEU A 48 -14.02 3.18 -2.29
N ALA A 49 -12.88 3.83 -2.04
CA ALA A 49 -11.99 4.33 -3.08
C ALA A 49 -11.45 3.19 -3.94
N ALA A 50 -10.95 2.11 -3.32
CA ALA A 50 -10.44 0.93 -4.02
C ALA A 50 -11.53 0.30 -4.92
N LEU A 51 -12.75 0.12 -4.41
CA LEU A 51 -13.87 -0.39 -5.19
C LEU A 51 -14.23 0.52 -6.36
N THR A 52 -14.19 1.85 -6.16
CA THR A 52 -14.43 2.83 -7.22
C THR A 52 -13.39 2.70 -8.32
N VAL A 53 -12.10 2.59 -7.97
CA VAL A 53 -11.01 2.34 -8.92
C VAL A 53 -11.24 1.02 -9.65
N GLY A 54 -11.62 -0.06 -8.95
CA GLY A 54 -11.94 -1.35 -9.55
C GLY A 54 -13.06 -1.28 -10.59
N VAL A 55 -14.12 -0.51 -10.30
CA VAL A 55 -15.23 -0.29 -11.25
C VAL A 55 -14.74 0.49 -12.48
N ILE A 56 -13.93 1.54 -12.31
CA ILE A 56 -13.36 2.32 -13.40
C ILE A 56 -12.46 1.44 -14.28
N PHE A 57 -11.55 0.68 -13.68
CA PHE A 57 -10.63 -0.20 -14.41
C PHE A 57 -11.30 -1.42 -15.04
N ARG A 58 -12.55 -1.76 -14.68
CA ARG A 58 -13.33 -2.80 -15.35
C ARG A 58 -13.44 -2.56 -16.86
N PHE A 59 -13.44 -1.30 -17.28
CA PHE A 59 -13.57 -0.92 -18.69
C PHE A 59 -12.22 -0.79 -19.42
N TYR A 60 -11.10 -0.83 -18.68
CA TYR A 60 -9.76 -0.71 -19.26
C TYR A 60 -9.43 -1.94 -20.12
N LYS A 61 -9.02 -1.72 -21.38
CA LYS A 61 -8.65 -2.76 -22.35
C LYS A 61 -9.65 -3.93 -22.43
N ARG A 62 -10.94 -3.65 -22.43
CA ARG A 62 -12.01 -4.67 -22.37
C ARG A 62 -11.96 -5.67 -23.53
N ASN A 63 -11.42 -5.27 -24.69
CA ASN A 63 -11.41 -6.08 -25.93
C ASN A 63 -10.09 -6.86 -26.12
N ASP A 64 -9.09 -6.69 -25.27
CA ASP A 64 -7.81 -7.42 -25.32
C ASP A 64 -7.93 -8.76 -24.57
N TYR A 65 -8.78 -9.65 -25.05
CA TYR A 65 -8.85 -11.00 -24.51
C TYR A 65 -7.84 -11.90 -25.25
N THR A 66 -6.67 -12.06 -24.66
CA THR A 66 -5.73 -13.14 -25.01
C THR A 66 -5.94 -14.28 -24.00
N ALA A 67 -6.35 -15.44 -24.50
CA ALA A 67 -6.49 -16.62 -23.64
C ALA A 67 -5.15 -16.90 -22.93
N PRO A 68 -5.16 -17.34 -21.65
CA PRO A 68 -3.93 -17.72 -20.95
C PRO A 68 -3.26 -18.88 -21.70
N ASP A 69 -1.99 -18.71 -22.05
CA ASP A 69 -1.23 -19.65 -22.89
C ASP A 69 -0.90 -21.00 -22.24
N THR A 70 -1.28 -21.22 -20.97
CA THR A 70 -0.84 -22.42 -20.27
C THR A 70 -1.88 -22.94 -19.27
N VAL A 71 -2.29 -24.20 -19.44
CA VAL A 71 -2.94 -24.98 -18.39
C VAL A 71 -1.86 -25.37 -17.39
N MET A 72 -1.78 -24.66 -16.26
CA MET A 72 -0.84 -25.03 -15.19
C MET A 72 -1.31 -26.27 -14.46
N THR A 73 -0.52 -27.33 -14.53
CA THR A 73 -0.63 -28.45 -13.60
C THR A 73 -0.17 -27.99 -12.21
N THR A 74 -1.07 -28.01 -11.24
CA THR A 74 -0.71 -27.77 -9.84
C THR A 74 0.23 -28.89 -9.37
N PRO A 75 1.48 -28.59 -8.94
CA PRO A 75 2.35 -29.60 -8.41
C PRO A 75 1.69 -30.25 -7.19
N ASN A 76 1.63 -31.56 -7.17
CA ASN A 76 1.11 -32.33 -6.02
C ASN A 76 2.08 -32.16 -4.84
N ARG A 77 1.79 -31.22 -3.95
CA ARG A 77 2.61 -30.90 -2.78
C ARG A 77 1.94 -31.39 -1.51
N SER A 78 2.72 -31.98 -0.61
CA SER A 78 2.21 -32.35 0.71
C SER A 78 1.91 -31.11 1.58
N ALA A 79 0.96 -31.23 2.50
CA ALA A 79 0.59 -30.13 3.40
C ALA A 79 1.79 -29.51 4.15
N PRO A 80 2.77 -30.27 4.70
CA PRO A 80 3.97 -29.72 5.32
C PRO A 80 4.82 -28.87 4.34
N GLN A 81 4.95 -29.30 3.09
CA GLN A 81 5.67 -28.53 2.07
C GLN A 81 4.99 -27.21 1.75
N ILE A 82 3.65 -27.20 1.67
CA ILE A 82 2.86 -25.97 1.43
C ILE A 82 3.08 -24.97 2.57
N ILE A 83 3.00 -25.45 3.83
CA ILE A 83 3.21 -24.60 5.01
C ILE A 83 4.64 -24.03 5.03
N SER A 84 5.65 -24.88 4.79
CA SER A 84 7.05 -24.43 4.76
C SER A 84 7.29 -23.35 3.69
N ILE A 85 6.75 -23.54 2.49
CA ILE A 85 6.85 -22.55 1.40
C ILE A 85 6.12 -21.26 1.77
N ALA A 86 4.92 -21.36 2.35
CA ALA A 86 4.13 -20.19 2.75
C ALA A 86 4.88 -19.37 3.83
N VAL A 87 5.45 -20.02 4.84
CA VAL A 87 6.24 -19.35 5.88
C VAL A 87 7.49 -18.69 5.30
N ASN A 88 8.26 -19.39 4.46
CA ASN A 88 9.45 -18.82 3.83
C ASN A 88 9.10 -17.61 2.94
N ASN A 89 8.01 -17.67 2.18
CA ASN A 89 7.57 -16.57 1.35
C ASN A 89 7.11 -15.38 2.21
N ALA A 90 6.37 -15.63 3.28
CA ALA A 90 5.95 -14.60 4.22
C ALA A 90 7.15 -13.88 4.85
N VAL A 91 8.16 -14.60 5.33
CA VAL A 91 9.38 -14.03 5.90
C VAL A 91 10.13 -13.18 4.87
N LYS A 92 10.33 -13.69 3.65
CA LYS A 92 10.98 -12.92 2.57
C LYS A 92 10.22 -11.64 2.25
N THR A 93 8.90 -11.72 2.12
CA THR A 93 8.06 -10.55 1.84
C THR A 93 8.17 -9.52 2.97
N MET A 94 8.08 -9.95 4.23
CA MET A 94 8.22 -9.05 5.37
C MET A 94 9.58 -8.36 5.41
N LEU A 95 10.69 -9.09 5.16
CA LEU A 95 12.03 -8.50 5.09
C LEU A 95 12.15 -7.47 3.96
N THR A 96 11.58 -7.77 2.79
CA THR A 96 11.55 -6.83 1.65
C THR A 96 10.77 -5.56 2.00
N VAL A 97 9.59 -5.70 2.61
CA VAL A 97 8.77 -4.57 3.05
C VAL A 97 9.51 -3.74 4.10
N CYS A 98 10.08 -4.37 5.14
CA CYS A 98 10.84 -3.67 6.17
C CYS A 98 12.05 -2.93 5.58
N GLY A 99 12.80 -3.59 4.68
CA GLY A 99 13.94 -2.97 4.00
C GLY A 99 13.54 -1.76 3.16
N ALA A 100 12.44 -1.85 2.41
CA ALA A 100 11.92 -0.74 1.63
C ALA A 100 11.49 0.44 2.53
N VAL A 101 10.73 0.18 3.59
CA VAL A 101 10.29 1.22 4.54
C VAL A 101 11.49 1.94 5.16
N VAL A 102 12.50 1.20 5.62
CA VAL A 102 13.73 1.78 6.21
C VAL A 102 14.49 2.58 5.15
N PHE A 103 14.72 2.01 3.98
CA PHE A 103 15.47 2.68 2.91
C PHE A 103 14.80 3.98 2.44
N PHE A 104 13.52 3.90 2.06
CA PHE A 104 12.78 5.07 1.58
C PHE A 104 12.54 6.09 2.70
N GLY A 105 12.26 5.65 3.92
CA GLY A 105 12.07 6.52 5.08
C GLY A 105 13.33 7.30 5.43
N MET A 106 14.50 6.63 5.48
CA MET A 106 15.78 7.31 5.76
C MET A 106 16.20 8.22 4.63
N THR A 107 16.17 7.72 3.38
CA THR A 107 16.60 8.51 2.21
C THR A 107 15.67 9.71 2.00
N GLY A 108 14.36 9.51 2.13
CA GLY A 108 13.37 10.58 2.02
C GLY A 108 13.59 11.66 3.07
N ARG A 109 13.83 11.27 4.32
CA ARG A 109 14.13 12.22 5.41
C ARG A 109 15.41 13.01 5.13
N LEU A 110 16.49 12.35 4.75
CA LEU A 110 17.75 13.04 4.43
C LEU A 110 17.60 14.07 3.32
N ILE A 111 16.80 13.76 2.28
CA ILE A 111 16.54 14.69 1.17
C ILE A 111 15.65 15.84 1.63
N LEU A 112 14.56 15.54 2.34
CA LEU A 112 13.57 16.55 2.73
C LEU A 112 14.11 17.50 3.80
N ASP A 113 14.98 17.04 4.70
CA ASP A 113 15.61 17.88 5.71
C ASP A 113 16.58 18.95 5.10
N LEU A 114 16.99 18.76 3.84
CA LEU A 114 17.78 19.74 3.08
C LEU A 114 16.92 20.78 2.36
N LEU A 115 15.61 20.58 2.28
CA LEU A 115 14.70 21.46 1.55
C LEU A 115 14.04 22.47 2.52
N PRO A 116 13.98 23.76 2.15
CA PRO A 116 13.32 24.77 2.97
C PRO A 116 11.79 24.73 2.78
N VAL A 117 11.16 23.61 3.18
CA VAL A 117 9.71 23.42 3.06
C VAL A 117 9.02 23.56 4.42
N ASP A 118 7.77 24.02 4.42
CA ASP A 118 6.96 24.11 5.62
C ASP A 118 6.55 22.72 6.16
N GLY A 119 6.07 22.66 7.41
CA GLY A 119 5.75 21.39 8.06
C GLY A 119 4.64 20.59 7.34
N LYS A 120 3.67 21.23 6.70
CA LYS A 120 2.60 20.57 5.96
C LYS A 120 3.13 19.94 4.67
N ILE A 121 3.90 20.72 3.90
CA ILE A 121 4.53 20.24 2.67
C ILE A 121 5.51 19.10 2.99
N TYR A 122 6.32 19.27 4.02
CA TYR A 122 7.22 18.22 4.51
C TYR A 122 6.49 16.92 4.82
N ALA A 123 5.38 16.99 5.56
CA ALA A 123 4.61 15.81 5.95
C ALA A 123 4.01 15.09 4.74
N VAL A 124 3.46 15.83 3.77
CA VAL A 124 2.90 15.25 2.54
C VAL A 124 3.99 14.65 1.68
N LEU A 125 5.11 15.34 1.44
CA LEU A 125 6.22 14.81 0.67
C LEU A 125 6.85 13.58 1.33
N SER A 126 6.99 13.57 2.65
CA SER A 126 7.41 12.39 3.41
C SER A 126 6.48 11.20 3.12
N GLY A 127 5.17 11.43 3.08
CA GLY A 127 4.18 10.41 2.77
C GLY A 127 4.20 9.94 1.31
N VAL A 128 4.53 10.82 0.37
CA VAL A 128 4.75 10.45 -1.02
C VAL A 128 5.97 9.53 -1.16
N VAL A 129 7.03 9.77 -0.41
CA VAL A 129 8.22 8.90 -0.42
C VAL A 129 7.96 7.61 0.36
N GLU A 130 7.48 7.72 1.62
CA GLU A 130 7.21 6.57 2.47
C GLU A 130 5.99 6.85 3.36
N PHE A 131 4.93 6.08 3.17
CA PHE A 131 3.60 6.39 3.69
C PHE A 131 3.48 6.27 5.22
N VAL A 132 4.25 5.40 5.87
CA VAL A 132 4.25 5.26 7.34
C VAL A 132 4.87 6.51 7.97
N THR A 133 6.04 6.92 7.48
CA THR A 133 6.76 8.11 7.94
C THR A 133 5.93 9.37 7.72
N GLY A 134 5.29 9.49 6.55
CA GLY A 134 4.41 10.61 6.24
C GLY A 134 3.17 10.67 7.13
N THR A 135 2.52 9.54 7.39
CA THR A 135 1.37 9.46 8.30
C THR A 135 1.76 9.92 9.72
N MET A 136 2.93 9.50 10.19
CA MET A 136 3.46 9.94 11.49
C MET A 136 3.80 11.44 11.47
N ALA A 137 4.33 11.99 10.38
CA ALA A 137 4.61 13.42 10.26
C ALA A 137 3.30 14.24 10.27
N VAL A 138 2.28 13.81 9.51
CA VAL A 138 0.95 14.46 9.51
C VAL A 138 0.31 14.47 10.89
N SER A 139 0.42 13.40 11.68
CA SER A 139 -0.16 13.34 13.02
C SER A 139 0.38 14.41 13.97
N LYS A 140 1.61 14.85 13.73
CA LYS A 140 2.32 15.85 14.55
C LYS A 140 2.09 17.31 14.12
N LEU A 141 1.40 17.53 12.99
CA LEU A 141 1.09 18.88 12.52
C LEU A 141 0.23 19.63 13.56
N ASP A 142 0.42 20.93 13.65
CA ASP A 142 -0.48 21.81 14.39
C ASP A 142 -1.67 22.20 13.48
N SER A 143 -2.61 21.29 13.33
CA SER A 143 -3.79 21.39 12.46
C SER A 143 -4.97 20.70 13.10
N ASP A 144 -6.17 20.97 12.61
CA ASP A 144 -7.35 20.26 13.07
C ASP A 144 -7.33 18.77 12.63
N ILE A 145 -8.16 17.97 13.30
CA ILE A 145 -8.19 16.52 13.04
C ILE A 145 -8.73 16.20 11.64
N ALA A 146 -9.64 17.02 11.11
CA ALA A 146 -10.20 16.81 9.78
C ALA A 146 -9.13 17.01 8.70
N GLU A 147 -8.34 18.08 8.81
CA GLU A 147 -7.22 18.33 7.90
C GLU A 147 -6.17 17.20 7.94
N LYS A 148 -5.79 16.76 9.17
CA LYS A 148 -4.89 15.60 9.32
C LYS A 148 -5.44 14.34 8.67
N MET A 149 -6.73 14.08 8.82
CA MET A 149 -7.36 12.91 8.21
C MET A 149 -7.38 12.97 6.68
N VAL A 150 -7.56 14.15 6.09
CA VAL A 150 -7.47 14.34 4.62
C VAL A 150 -6.06 14.03 4.11
N TYR A 151 -5.02 14.57 4.75
CA TYR A 151 -3.64 14.26 4.36
C TYR A 151 -3.31 12.78 4.56
N THR A 152 -3.74 12.19 5.68
CA THR A 152 -3.54 10.76 5.94
C THR A 152 -4.26 9.89 4.91
N ALA A 153 -5.50 10.23 4.54
CA ALA A 153 -6.26 9.51 3.51
C ALA A 153 -5.55 9.56 2.15
N PHE A 154 -5.02 10.73 1.77
CA PHE A 154 -4.22 10.91 0.56
C PHE A 154 -2.96 10.03 0.60
N ILE A 155 -2.18 10.10 1.68
CA ILE A 155 -0.92 9.35 1.83
C ILE A 155 -1.17 7.84 1.79
N VAL A 156 -2.17 7.36 2.53
CA VAL A 156 -2.52 5.92 2.57
C VAL A 156 -3.10 5.46 1.23
N GLY A 157 -3.87 6.30 0.55
CA GLY A 157 -4.39 6.01 -0.79
C GLY A 157 -3.32 5.98 -1.87
N PHE A 158 -2.33 6.87 -1.79
CA PHE A 158 -1.17 6.89 -2.69
C PHE A 158 -0.18 5.74 -2.41
N ALA A 159 -0.11 5.27 -1.17
CA ALA A 159 0.73 4.18 -0.67
C ALA A 159 2.25 4.45 -0.65
N GLY A 160 2.71 5.61 -1.12
CA GLY A 160 4.13 6.00 -1.15
C GLY A 160 4.97 5.28 -2.22
N MET A 161 6.08 5.89 -2.60
CA MET A 161 7.03 5.32 -3.56
C MET A 161 7.64 3.99 -3.08
N SER A 162 7.76 3.81 -1.76
CA SER A 162 8.24 2.56 -1.15
C SER A 162 7.40 1.35 -1.56
N VAL A 163 6.08 1.46 -1.55
CA VAL A 163 5.16 0.39 -1.97
C VAL A 163 5.17 0.22 -3.49
N HIS A 164 5.21 1.31 -4.26
CA HIS A 164 5.32 1.23 -5.72
C HIS A 164 6.58 0.48 -6.16
N ALA A 165 7.72 0.75 -5.51
CA ALA A 165 8.96 0.02 -5.77
C ALA A 165 8.84 -1.48 -5.43
N GLN A 166 8.15 -1.84 -4.36
CA GLN A 166 7.89 -3.23 -3.99
C GLN A 166 7.02 -3.94 -5.04
N VAL A 167 5.95 -3.30 -5.53
CA VAL A 167 5.07 -3.87 -6.56
C VAL A 167 5.81 -4.09 -7.88
N ILE A 168 6.70 -3.18 -8.27
CA ILE A 168 7.50 -3.31 -9.50
C ILE A 168 8.54 -4.44 -9.38
N SER A 169 9.03 -4.72 -8.16
CA SER A 169 10.05 -5.75 -7.90
C SER A 169 9.47 -7.16 -7.71
N ALA A 170 8.17 -7.32 -7.59
CA ALA A 170 7.48 -8.59 -7.35
C ALA A 170 7.11 -9.31 -8.65
#